data_7910435c3242caa40bb1399ceaa61c26
#
_entry.id   7910435c3242caa40bb1399ceaa61c26
#
_cell.length_a   1.000
_cell.length_b   1.000
_cell.length_c   1.000
_cell.angle_alpha   90.00
_cell.angle_beta   90.00
_cell.angle_gamma   90.00
#
_symmetry.space_group_name_H-M   'P 1'
#
loop_
_entity.id
_entity.type
_entity.pdbx_description
1 polymer ?
#
loop_
_entity_poly.entity_id
_entity_poly.type
_entity_poly.pdbx_seq_one_letter_code
_entity_poly.pdbx_strand_id
1 'polypeptide(L)'
;MAIVKMNKFTLLAFESEKEKLLKKIQSSSEVEFINLQDEEKVEGNEVFESLSKDDLDAETTLIEENVSKTRSALDFLKEFVAEVGGLKALKAGKESLTLDELEVKVENSNWEVVYSEVKKMERELATLENEKTKLLGEIEILEPWQSFDAPLGELNNFEKVVAFLGVISSQNLENMKNEIESEFKESYIEVISSTDQDSYVFVMTMKERAEEMDEVLKNFGFSAFQTKYKEKASVLVEEFKLKIQE
;
A
#
# COMPACT_ATOMS: atom_id res chain seq x y z
N MET A 1 -15.39 41.35 26.34
CA MET A 1 -15.08 40.11 27.07
C MET A 1 -15.88 40.09 28.34
N ALA A 2 -16.68 39.06 28.55
CA ALA A 2 -17.38 38.88 29.84
C ALA A 2 -16.38 38.24 30.84
N ILE A 3 -16.10 38.89 31.95
CA ILE A 3 -15.27 38.35 33.04
C ILE A 3 -16.18 37.50 33.91
N VAL A 4 -15.97 36.20 33.87
CA VAL A 4 -16.65 35.25 34.74
C VAL A 4 -15.94 35.23 36.10
N LYS A 5 -16.68 35.39 37.20
CA LYS A 5 -16.12 35.32 38.53
C LYS A 5 -15.85 33.84 38.88
N MET A 6 -14.59 33.49 39.07
CA MET A 6 -14.17 32.15 39.46
C MET A 6 -13.83 32.08 40.93
N ASN A 7 -14.16 30.95 41.57
CA ASN A 7 -13.77 30.66 42.93
C ASN A 7 -12.82 29.45 42.94
N LYS A 8 -11.73 29.56 43.72
CA LYS A 8 -10.77 28.47 43.92
C LYS A 8 -11.15 27.68 45.17
N PHE A 9 -11.24 26.36 45.04
CA PHE A 9 -11.48 25.46 46.18
C PHE A 9 -10.60 24.22 46.08
N THR A 10 -10.37 23.57 47.19
CA THR A 10 -9.64 22.30 47.27
C THR A 10 -10.61 21.21 47.70
N LEU A 11 -10.61 20.10 47.02
CA LEU A 11 -11.46 18.96 47.30
C LEU A 11 -10.60 17.78 47.75
N LEU A 12 -10.95 17.18 48.87
CA LEU A 12 -10.33 15.96 49.39
C LEU A 12 -11.36 14.84 49.36
N ALA A 13 -10.95 13.70 48.79
CA ALA A 13 -11.80 12.53 48.68
C ALA A 13 -11.03 11.26 49.01
N PHE A 14 -11.74 10.22 49.41
CA PHE A 14 -11.15 8.88 49.51
C PHE A 14 -10.88 8.31 48.11
N GLU A 15 -9.82 7.55 48.00
CA GLU A 15 -9.44 6.91 46.73
C GLU A 15 -10.56 6.04 46.15
N SER A 16 -11.27 5.32 46.99
CA SER A 16 -12.43 4.51 46.59
C SER A 16 -13.58 5.28 45.96
N GLU A 17 -13.65 6.61 46.15
CA GLU A 17 -14.69 7.48 45.57
C GLU A 17 -14.17 8.40 44.47
N LYS A 18 -12.85 8.31 44.14
CA LYS A 18 -12.18 9.19 43.21
C LYS A 18 -12.85 9.20 41.83
N GLU A 19 -13.03 8.03 41.21
CA GLU A 19 -13.62 7.92 39.88
C GLU A 19 -15.05 8.50 39.84
N LYS A 20 -15.87 8.14 40.78
CA LYS A 20 -17.25 8.62 40.86
C LYS A 20 -17.34 10.14 41.03
N LEU A 21 -16.41 10.70 41.81
CA LEU A 21 -16.30 12.13 42.02
C LEU A 21 -15.82 12.85 40.78
N LEU A 22 -14.76 12.35 40.12
CA LEU A 22 -14.23 12.91 38.89
C LEU A 22 -15.29 12.90 37.79
N LYS A 23 -16.02 11.80 37.61
CA LYS A 23 -17.12 11.68 36.65
C LYS A 23 -18.19 12.72 36.88
N LYS A 24 -18.53 12.97 38.16
CA LYS A 24 -19.53 13.97 38.54
C LYS A 24 -19.06 15.42 38.31
N ILE A 25 -17.78 15.69 38.53
CA ILE A 25 -17.17 17.00 38.26
C ILE A 25 -17.11 17.23 36.75
N GLN A 26 -16.69 16.23 35.98
CA GLN A 26 -16.63 16.29 34.51
C GLN A 26 -18.00 16.54 33.89
N SER A 27 -19.06 15.93 34.40
CA SER A 27 -20.41 16.11 33.88
C SER A 27 -20.95 17.54 34.09
N SER A 28 -20.44 18.30 35.09
CA SER A 28 -20.84 19.70 35.31
C SER A 28 -20.26 20.66 34.26
N SER A 29 -19.13 20.33 33.65
CA SER A 29 -18.40 21.18 32.68
C SER A 29 -18.04 22.59 33.19
N GLU A 30 -18.09 22.85 34.49
CA GLU A 30 -17.91 24.17 35.10
C GLU A 30 -16.62 24.26 35.95
N VAL A 31 -15.83 23.18 36.02
CA VAL A 31 -14.65 23.08 36.90
C VAL A 31 -13.37 22.95 36.06
N GLU A 32 -12.43 23.81 36.36
CA GLU A 32 -11.05 23.73 35.83
C GLU A 32 -10.12 23.15 36.90
N PHE A 33 -9.34 22.13 36.55
CA PHE A 33 -8.34 21.56 37.45
C PHE A 33 -7.03 22.35 37.35
N ILE A 34 -6.47 22.69 38.52
CA ILE A 34 -5.17 23.35 38.62
C ILE A 34 -4.11 22.28 38.87
N ASN A 35 -3.08 22.24 38.02
CA ASN A 35 -1.92 21.37 38.23
C ASN A 35 -1.15 21.89 39.48
N LEU A 36 -1.05 21.06 40.52
CA LEU A 36 -0.34 21.40 41.73
C LEU A 36 1.21 21.38 41.59
N GLN A 37 1.72 20.94 40.46
CA GLN A 37 3.16 21.00 40.13
C GLN A 37 3.52 22.30 39.40
N ASP A 38 2.58 23.15 39.08
CA ASP A 38 2.79 24.45 38.45
C ASP A 38 3.22 25.44 39.53
N GLU A 39 4.51 25.63 39.72
CA GLU A 39 5.07 26.42 40.85
C GLU A 39 4.50 27.84 40.93
N GLU A 40 4.18 28.47 39.80
CA GLU A 40 3.57 29.81 39.77
C GLU A 40 2.14 29.87 40.33
N LYS A 41 1.43 28.73 40.40
CA LYS A 41 0.01 28.68 40.85
C LYS A 41 -0.18 28.17 42.27
N VAL A 42 0.90 27.66 42.91
CA VAL A 42 0.84 26.91 44.18
C VAL A 42 1.72 27.51 45.28
N GLU A 43 2.29 28.72 45.08
CA GLU A 43 3.14 29.35 46.07
C GLU A 43 2.57 29.36 47.50
N GLY A 44 3.31 28.75 48.42
CA GLY A 44 3.14 28.93 49.87
C GLY A 44 2.33 27.89 50.63
N ASN A 45 2.09 26.68 50.13
CA ASN A 45 1.33 25.67 50.84
C ASN A 45 2.13 24.37 51.07
N GLU A 46 2.78 24.26 52.25
CA GLU A 46 3.61 23.09 52.65
C GLU A 46 2.86 21.74 52.56
N VAL A 47 1.52 21.75 52.57
CA VAL A 47 0.69 20.53 52.45
C VAL A 47 0.81 19.92 51.05
N PHE A 48 1.04 20.72 50.01
CA PHE A 48 1.13 20.20 48.62
C PHE A 48 2.49 19.62 48.30
N GLU A 49 3.53 19.98 49.06
CA GLU A 49 4.89 19.41 48.84
C GLU A 49 4.96 17.93 49.23
N SER A 50 4.04 17.44 50.06
CA SER A 50 3.98 16.04 50.50
C SER A 50 3.12 15.13 49.60
N LEU A 51 2.44 15.70 48.58
CA LEU A 51 1.56 14.93 47.71
C LEU A 51 2.35 14.34 46.54
N SER A 52 2.17 13.05 46.32
CA SER A 52 2.66 12.39 45.14
C SER A 52 1.65 12.50 43.98
N LYS A 53 2.16 12.67 42.77
CA LYS A 53 1.35 12.60 41.55
C LYS A 53 0.86 11.16 41.33
N ASP A 54 -0.39 11.03 40.98
CA ASP A 54 -0.96 9.76 40.54
C ASP A 54 -0.33 9.37 39.20
N ASP A 55 0.16 8.15 39.09
CA ASP A 55 0.77 7.63 37.85
C ASP A 55 -0.31 7.12 36.91
N LEU A 56 -0.81 8.03 36.07
CA LEU A 56 -1.82 7.73 35.05
C LEU A 56 -1.18 7.47 33.65
N ASP A 57 0.15 7.41 33.57
CA ASP A 57 0.84 7.35 32.27
C ASP A 57 0.46 6.09 31.48
N ALA A 58 0.28 4.95 32.14
CA ALA A 58 -0.14 3.72 31.48
C ALA A 58 -1.58 3.79 30.94
N GLU A 59 -2.51 4.33 31.71
CA GLU A 59 -3.92 4.47 31.29
C GLU A 59 -4.05 5.52 30.17
N THR A 60 -3.34 6.62 30.27
CA THR A 60 -3.31 7.68 29.25
C THR A 60 -2.77 7.11 27.93
N THR A 61 -1.67 6.34 27.98
CA THR A 61 -1.09 5.69 26.81
C THR A 61 -2.07 4.74 26.13
N LEU A 62 -2.80 3.93 26.91
CA LEU A 62 -3.81 3.03 26.36
C LEU A 62 -4.96 3.79 25.67
N ILE A 63 -5.42 4.87 26.27
CA ILE A 63 -6.47 5.71 25.68
C ILE A 63 -5.99 6.36 24.38
N GLU A 64 -4.77 6.91 24.37
CA GLU A 64 -4.16 7.52 23.18
C GLU A 64 -4.01 6.49 22.05
N GLU A 65 -3.60 5.27 22.37
CA GLU A 65 -3.52 4.16 21.42
C GLU A 65 -4.90 3.83 20.83
N ASN A 66 -5.94 3.75 21.63
CA ASN A 66 -7.29 3.47 21.17
C ASN A 66 -7.87 4.62 20.32
N VAL A 67 -7.59 5.87 20.66
CA VAL A 67 -7.93 7.03 19.84
C VAL A 67 -7.22 6.97 18.49
N SER A 68 -5.94 6.61 18.47
CA SER A 68 -5.16 6.46 17.25
C SER A 68 -5.71 5.35 16.36
N LYS A 69 -6.03 4.18 16.94
CA LYS A 69 -6.66 3.06 16.22
C LYS A 69 -7.98 3.47 15.57
N THR A 70 -8.85 4.13 16.33
CA THR A 70 -10.16 4.57 15.84
C THR A 70 -10.03 5.59 14.73
N ARG A 71 -9.10 6.56 14.84
CA ARG A 71 -8.82 7.54 13.79
C ARG A 71 -8.31 6.87 12.52
N SER A 72 -7.36 5.95 12.63
CA SER A 72 -6.83 5.21 11.48
C SER A 72 -7.93 4.45 10.72
N ALA A 73 -8.84 3.79 11.45
CA ALA A 73 -9.97 3.10 10.83
C ALA A 73 -10.95 4.07 10.14
N LEU A 74 -11.24 5.20 10.78
CA LEU A 74 -12.11 6.23 10.19
C LEU A 74 -11.50 6.86 8.93
N ASP A 75 -10.19 7.12 8.93
CA ASP A 75 -9.53 7.73 7.79
C ASP A 75 -9.52 6.78 6.58
N PHE A 76 -9.29 5.49 6.80
CA PHE A 76 -9.44 4.47 5.77
C PHE A 76 -10.87 4.40 5.23
N LEU A 77 -11.87 4.35 6.10
CA LEU A 77 -13.27 4.23 5.69
C LEU A 77 -13.80 5.48 4.96
N LYS A 78 -13.26 6.66 5.23
CA LYS A 78 -13.65 7.91 4.53
C LYS A 78 -13.43 7.85 3.03
N GLU A 79 -12.44 7.10 2.56
CA GLU A 79 -12.16 6.94 1.13
C GLU A 79 -13.29 6.23 0.39
N PHE A 80 -14.08 5.41 1.10
CA PHE A 80 -15.16 4.60 0.54
C PHE A 80 -16.57 5.18 0.79
N VAL A 81 -16.67 6.24 1.59
CA VAL A 81 -17.95 6.89 1.92
C VAL A 81 -18.10 8.16 1.10
N ALA A 82 -19.21 8.26 0.35
CA ALA A 82 -19.54 9.48 -0.36
C ALA A 82 -19.66 10.67 0.62
N GLU A 83 -18.91 11.75 0.37
CA GLU A 83 -19.03 12.96 1.16
C GLU A 83 -20.47 13.48 1.14
N VAL A 84 -21.06 13.58 2.32
CA VAL A 84 -22.37 14.21 2.47
C VAL A 84 -22.19 15.70 2.25
N GLY A 85 -22.51 16.17 1.05
CA GLY A 85 -22.26 17.55 0.60
C GLY A 85 -22.83 18.63 1.52
N GLY A 86 -22.05 19.67 1.70
CA GLY A 86 -22.13 20.88 2.52
C GLY A 86 -23.44 21.26 3.20
N LEU A 87 -24.53 21.47 2.49
CA LEU A 87 -25.82 21.90 3.05
C LEU A 87 -26.56 20.80 3.82
N LYS A 88 -26.40 19.54 3.47
CA LYS A 88 -26.99 18.40 4.18
C LYS A 88 -26.24 18.12 5.49
N ALA A 89 -24.91 18.22 5.49
CA ALA A 89 -24.09 18.09 6.70
C ALA A 89 -24.37 19.24 7.69
N LEU A 90 -24.56 20.46 7.21
CA LEU A 90 -24.95 21.61 8.05
C LEU A 90 -26.36 21.45 8.65
N LYS A 91 -27.30 20.84 7.93
CA LYS A 91 -28.67 20.58 8.44
C LYS A 91 -28.75 19.41 9.41
N ALA A 92 -27.88 18.42 9.28
CA ALA A 92 -27.82 17.29 10.20
C ALA A 92 -27.34 17.70 11.62
N GLY A 93 -26.55 18.79 11.71
CA GLY A 93 -26.02 19.28 12.99
C GLY A 93 -25.04 18.29 13.62
N LYS A 94 -24.45 18.69 14.74
CA LYS A 94 -23.70 17.75 15.61
C LYS A 94 -24.67 17.17 16.61
N GLU A 95 -24.65 15.85 16.76
CA GLU A 95 -25.39 15.14 17.80
C GLU A 95 -24.86 15.61 19.17
N SER A 96 -25.76 16.08 20.05
CA SER A 96 -25.42 16.43 21.41
C SER A 96 -25.79 15.26 22.33
N LEU A 97 -24.79 14.69 22.97
CA LEU A 97 -24.92 13.55 23.85
C LEU A 97 -24.48 13.97 25.27
N THR A 98 -25.14 13.46 26.27
CA THR A 98 -24.64 13.48 27.66
C THR A 98 -23.48 12.49 27.79
N LEU A 99 -22.65 12.60 28.83
CA LEU A 99 -21.54 11.70 29.06
C LEU A 99 -22.03 10.24 29.22
N ASP A 100 -23.13 10.01 29.95
CA ASP A 100 -23.68 8.67 30.11
C ASP A 100 -24.21 8.07 28.81
N GLU A 101 -24.87 8.85 27.97
CA GLU A 101 -25.32 8.41 26.64
C GLU A 101 -24.13 8.07 25.70
N LEU A 102 -23.05 8.84 25.81
CA LEU A 102 -21.84 8.58 25.08
C LEU A 102 -21.19 7.26 25.53
N GLU A 103 -21.07 7.02 26.81
CA GLU A 103 -20.51 5.78 27.37
C GLU A 103 -21.32 4.56 26.90
N VAL A 104 -22.63 4.58 27.01
CA VAL A 104 -23.52 3.51 26.54
C VAL A 104 -23.36 3.29 25.04
N LYS A 105 -23.21 4.36 24.25
CA LYS A 105 -23.03 4.28 22.80
C LYS A 105 -21.68 3.64 22.44
N VAL A 106 -20.62 3.97 23.18
CA VAL A 106 -19.28 3.38 23.00
C VAL A 106 -19.26 1.91 23.37
N GLU A 107 -19.82 1.53 24.53
CA GLU A 107 -19.92 0.14 24.98
C GLU A 107 -20.65 -0.75 23.96
N ASN A 108 -21.70 -0.21 23.32
CA ASN A 108 -22.48 -0.94 22.33
C ASN A 108 -21.89 -0.91 20.90
N SER A 109 -20.84 -0.12 20.66
CA SER A 109 -20.32 0.11 19.31
C SER A 109 -19.51 -1.04 18.74
N ASN A 110 -19.02 -1.97 19.57
CA ASN A 110 -18.08 -3.05 19.19
C ASN A 110 -16.91 -2.54 18.34
N TRP A 111 -16.45 -1.33 18.59
CA TRP A 111 -15.47 -0.62 17.75
C TRP A 111 -14.17 -1.41 17.54
N GLU A 112 -13.74 -2.22 18.50
CA GLU A 112 -12.53 -3.05 18.40
C GLU A 112 -12.68 -4.13 17.30
N VAL A 113 -13.87 -4.73 17.20
CA VAL A 113 -14.18 -5.70 16.14
C VAL A 113 -14.17 -5.01 14.80
N VAL A 114 -14.83 -3.84 14.69
CA VAL A 114 -14.85 -3.04 13.45
C VAL A 114 -13.43 -2.63 13.05
N TYR A 115 -12.61 -2.16 14.00
CA TYR A 115 -11.21 -1.83 13.76
C TYR A 115 -10.42 -3.03 13.21
N SER A 116 -10.60 -4.21 13.81
CA SER A 116 -9.94 -5.45 13.40
C SER A 116 -10.32 -5.83 11.96
N GLU A 117 -11.61 -5.74 11.62
CA GLU A 117 -12.10 -5.99 10.26
C GLU A 117 -11.56 -4.98 9.24
N VAL A 118 -11.57 -3.70 9.57
CA VAL A 118 -10.99 -2.64 8.73
C VAL A 118 -9.51 -2.89 8.46
N LYS A 119 -8.74 -3.24 9.49
CA LYS A 119 -7.32 -3.57 9.33
C LYS A 119 -7.07 -4.82 8.50
N LYS A 120 -7.98 -5.78 8.54
CA LYS A 120 -7.92 -6.95 7.66
C LYS A 120 -8.14 -6.54 6.20
N MET A 121 -9.19 -5.76 5.92
CA MET A 121 -9.51 -5.27 4.58
C MET A 121 -8.39 -4.40 4.00
N GLU A 122 -7.80 -3.51 4.80
CA GLU A 122 -6.65 -2.67 4.41
C GLU A 122 -5.46 -3.52 3.95
N ARG A 123 -5.14 -4.60 4.68
CA ARG A 123 -4.06 -5.53 4.30
C ARG A 123 -4.38 -6.32 3.03
N GLU A 124 -5.62 -6.78 2.89
CA GLU A 124 -6.07 -7.50 1.70
C GLU A 124 -6.00 -6.58 0.47
N LEU A 125 -6.48 -5.34 0.59
CA LEU A 125 -6.39 -4.35 -0.48
C LEU A 125 -4.94 -4.10 -0.91
N ALA A 126 -4.05 -3.84 0.05
CA ALA A 126 -2.62 -3.64 -0.24
C ALA A 126 -1.98 -4.86 -0.93
N THR A 127 -2.38 -6.07 -0.54
CA THR A 127 -1.90 -7.31 -1.17
C THR A 127 -2.37 -7.41 -2.62
N LEU A 128 -3.65 -7.15 -2.88
CA LEU A 128 -4.24 -7.18 -4.22
C LEU A 128 -3.63 -6.09 -5.14
N GLU A 129 -3.38 -4.89 -4.63
CA GLU A 129 -2.71 -3.83 -5.37
C GLU A 129 -1.28 -4.21 -5.77
N ASN A 130 -0.54 -4.85 -4.85
CA ASN A 130 0.80 -5.36 -5.15
C ASN A 130 0.77 -6.49 -6.20
N GLU A 131 -0.17 -7.41 -6.09
CA GLU A 131 -0.36 -8.49 -7.08
C GLU A 131 -0.73 -7.93 -8.45
N LYS A 132 -1.65 -6.98 -8.51
CA LYS A 132 -2.02 -6.27 -9.74
C LYS A 132 -0.82 -5.58 -10.38
N THR A 133 -0.03 -4.85 -9.60
CA THR A 133 1.17 -4.17 -10.08
C THR A 133 2.18 -5.16 -10.65
N LYS A 134 2.37 -6.29 -9.98
CA LYS A 134 3.25 -7.36 -10.46
C LYS A 134 2.75 -7.97 -11.78
N LEU A 135 1.45 -8.26 -11.87
CA LEU A 135 0.85 -8.82 -13.10
C LEU A 135 0.96 -7.82 -14.27
N LEU A 136 0.74 -6.53 -14.02
CA LEU A 136 0.94 -5.48 -15.03
C LEU A 136 2.38 -5.44 -15.54
N GLY A 137 3.37 -5.53 -14.66
CA GLY A 137 4.78 -5.60 -15.05
C GLY A 137 5.11 -6.86 -15.86
N GLU A 138 4.54 -8.03 -15.54
CA GLU A 138 4.70 -9.26 -16.31
C GLU A 138 4.02 -9.15 -17.70
N ILE A 139 2.88 -8.47 -17.79
CA ILE A 139 2.22 -8.19 -19.07
C ILE A 139 3.11 -7.30 -19.94
N GLU A 140 3.66 -6.22 -19.39
CA GLU A 140 4.53 -5.29 -20.13
C GLU A 140 5.75 -6.00 -20.73
N ILE A 141 6.34 -6.93 -19.99
CA ILE A 141 7.48 -7.75 -20.44
C ILE A 141 7.07 -8.72 -21.56
N LEU A 142 5.86 -9.29 -21.50
CA LEU A 142 5.39 -10.31 -22.44
C LEU A 142 4.66 -9.73 -23.66
N GLU A 143 4.13 -8.52 -23.56
CA GLU A 143 3.32 -7.88 -24.60
C GLU A 143 4.01 -7.82 -25.97
N PRO A 144 5.32 -7.48 -26.09
CA PRO A 144 6.01 -7.46 -27.37
C PRO A 144 6.10 -8.84 -28.05
N TRP A 145 5.96 -9.91 -27.27
CA TRP A 145 6.09 -11.30 -27.73
C TRP A 145 4.75 -11.96 -28.07
N GLN A 146 3.62 -11.26 -27.99
CA GLN A 146 2.29 -11.85 -28.23
C GLN A 146 2.11 -12.45 -29.64
N SER A 147 2.78 -11.88 -30.62
CA SER A 147 2.74 -12.37 -32.02
C SER A 147 3.60 -13.63 -32.25
N PHE A 148 4.45 -13.98 -31.27
CA PHE A 148 5.27 -15.16 -31.35
C PHE A 148 4.45 -16.42 -31.09
N ASP A 149 4.29 -17.27 -32.13
CA ASP A 149 3.32 -18.38 -32.10
C ASP A 149 3.90 -19.70 -31.56
N ALA A 150 5.05 -19.68 -30.89
CA ALA A 150 5.62 -20.85 -30.23
C ALA A 150 5.63 -20.72 -28.71
N PRO A 151 5.54 -21.85 -27.97
CA PRO A 151 5.72 -21.83 -26.53
C PRO A 151 7.14 -21.41 -26.16
N LEU A 152 7.27 -20.50 -25.20
CA LEU A 152 8.56 -19.93 -24.78
C LEU A 152 9.51 -20.99 -24.19
N GLY A 153 8.96 -22.03 -23.56
CA GLY A 153 9.72 -23.12 -22.96
C GLY A 153 10.30 -24.15 -23.94
N GLU A 154 9.83 -24.15 -25.18
CA GLU A 154 10.26 -25.12 -26.19
C GLU A 154 11.51 -24.68 -26.98
N LEU A 155 11.87 -23.42 -26.89
CA LEU A 155 13.01 -22.82 -27.66
C LEU A 155 14.35 -23.47 -27.37
N ASN A 156 14.50 -24.13 -26.25
CA ASN A 156 15.75 -24.80 -25.85
C ASN A 156 15.78 -26.31 -26.13
N ASN A 157 14.70 -26.88 -26.72
CA ASN A 157 14.51 -28.32 -26.84
C ASN A 157 14.87 -28.87 -28.26
N PHE A 158 15.44 -28.06 -29.13
CA PHE A 158 15.80 -28.50 -30.49
C PHE A 158 17.11 -29.32 -30.51
N GLU A 159 17.12 -30.41 -31.25
CA GLU A 159 18.31 -31.28 -31.34
C GLU A 159 19.43 -30.68 -32.20
N LYS A 160 19.08 -30.09 -33.36
CA LYS A 160 20.01 -29.64 -34.37
C LYS A 160 20.18 -28.13 -34.50
N VAL A 161 19.27 -27.37 -33.94
CA VAL A 161 19.27 -25.91 -34.03
C VAL A 161 19.27 -25.28 -32.66
N VAL A 162 19.69 -24.03 -32.58
CA VAL A 162 19.59 -23.19 -31.38
C VAL A 162 18.77 -21.97 -31.76
N ALA A 163 17.88 -21.60 -30.87
CA ALA A 163 17.02 -20.45 -31.00
C ALA A 163 17.43 -19.34 -30.02
N PHE A 164 17.46 -18.12 -30.51
CA PHE A 164 17.68 -16.91 -29.74
C PHE A 164 16.43 -16.04 -29.82
N LEU A 165 15.90 -15.66 -28.71
CA LEU A 165 14.79 -14.71 -28.60
C LEU A 165 15.30 -13.51 -27.80
N GLY A 166 15.13 -12.30 -28.32
CA GLY A 166 15.68 -11.13 -27.65
C GLY A 166 15.38 -9.82 -28.35
N VAL A 167 15.96 -8.78 -27.81
CA VAL A 167 15.72 -7.39 -28.17
C VAL A 167 17.00 -6.78 -28.75
N ILE A 168 16.82 -5.96 -29.76
CA ILE A 168 17.89 -5.17 -30.39
C ILE A 168 17.37 -3.75 -30.65
N SER A 169 18.26 -2.74 -30.62
CA SER A 169 17.88 -1.41 -31.07
C SER A 169 17.42 -1.44 -32.54
N SER A 170 16.29 -0.80 -32.85
CA SER A 170 15.70 -0.75 -34.18
C SER A 170 16.66 -0.16 -35.22
N GLN A 171 17.60 0.69 -34.77
CA GLN A 171 18.65 1.25 -35.64
C GLN A 171 19.67 0.19 -36.15
N ASN A 172 19.91 -0.86 -35.37
CA ASN A 172 20.87 -1.91 -35.69
C ASN A 172 20.24 -3.10 -36.40
N LEU A 173 18.90 -3.19 -36.45
CA LEU A 173 18.16 -4.33 -36.94
C LEU A 173 18.54 -4.69 -38.39
N GLU A 174 18.53 -3.73 -39.32
CA GLU A 174 18.79 -3.97 -40.71
C GLU A 174 20.25 -4.41 -40.95
N ASN A 175 21.21 -3.82 -40.24
CA ASN A 175 22.61 -4.20 -40.33
C ASN A 175 22.82 -5.63 -39.81
N MET A 176 22.21 -5.99 -38.71
CA MET A 176 22.25 -7.34 -38.15
C MET A 176 21.63 -8.36 -39.11
N LYS A 177 20.47 -8.07 -39.73
CA LYS A 177 19.83 -8.94 -40.71
C LYS A 177 20.75 -9.20 -41.90
N ASN A 178 21.30 -8.14 -42.46
CA ASN A 178 22.19 -8.24 -43.63
C ASN A 178 23.43 -9.10 -43.34
N GLU A 179 24.01 -8.97 -42.15
CA GLU A 179 25.16 -9.77 -41.73
C GLU A 179 24.77 -11.25 -41.52
N ILE A 180 23.66 -11.53 -40.86
CA ILE A 180 23.16 -12.89 -40.65
C ILE A 180 22.84 -13.53 -42.02
N GLU A 181 22.16 -12.87 -42.94
CA GLU A 181 21.80 -13.39 -44.24
C GLU A 181 23.02 -13.65 -45.12
N SER A 182 24.08 -12.86 -44.99
CA SER A 182 25.31 -13.04 -45.77
C SER A 182 26.19 -14.17 -45.25
N GLU A 183 26.34 -14.30 -43.94
CA GLU A 183 27.28 -15.23 -43.32
C GLU A 183 26.62 -16.55 -42.88
N PHE A 184 25.33 -16.53 -42.54
CA PHE A 184 24.58 -17.67 -41.97
C PHE A 184 23.42 -18.07 -42.91
N LYS A 185 23.69 -18.54 -44.10
CA LYS A 185 22.68 -18.86 -45.12
C LYS A 185 21.61 -19.86 -44.70
N GLU A 186 21.87 -20.68 -43.68
CA GLU A 186 20.93 -21.67 -43.11
C GLU A 186 20.24 -21.18 -41.86
N SER A 187 20.35 -19.90 -41.52
CA SER A 187 19.69 -19.29 -40.35
C SER A 187 18.39 -18.64 -40.73
N TYR A 188 17.49 -18.56 -39.75
CA TYR A 188 16.20 -17.90 -39.89
C TYR A 188 16.15 -16.71 -38.92
N ILE A 189 15.65 -15.60 -39.38
CA ILE A 189 15.43 -14.41 -38.59
C ILE A 189 14.00 -13.89 -38.80
N GLU A 190 13.30 -13.60 -37.72
CA GLU A 190 11.97 -13.05 -37.74
C GLU A 190 11.87 -11.88 -36.76
N VAL A 191 11.21 -10.81 -37.19
CA VAL A 191 10.85 -9.68 -36.31
C VAL A 191 9.46 -9.92 -35.78
N ILE A 192 9.36 -10.17 -34.50
CA ILE A 192 8.10 -10.47 -33.80
C ILE A 192 7.30 -9.19 -33.64
N SER A 193 7.93 -8.13 -33.14
CA SER A 193 7.38 -6.81 -33.03
C SER A 193 8.47 -5.75 -33.05
N SER A 194 8.11 -4.50 -33.29
CA SER A 194 9.07 -3.39 -33.33
C SER A 194 8.42 -2.11 -32.86
N THR A 195 9.18 -1.33 -32.12
CA THR A 195 8.88 0.05 -31.73
C THR A 195 9.87 1.00 -32.42
N ASP A 196 9.75 2.29 -32.19
CA ASP A 196 10.72 3.27 -32.71
C ASP A 196 12.13 3.07 -32.15
N GLN A 197 12.27 2.46 -30.96
CA GLN A 197 13.54 2.29 -30.27
C GLN A 197 14.02 0.85 -30.31
N ASP A 198 13.16 -0.13 -30.12
CA ASP A 198 13.51 -1.53 -29.92
C ASP A 198 12.76 -2.44 -30.91
N SER A 199 13.46 -3.45 -31.37
CA SER A 199 12.91 -4.53 -32.18
C SER A 199 13.11 -5.86 -31.47
N TYR A 200 12.02 -6.62 -31.39
CA TYR A 200 11.94 -7.92 -30.74
C TYR A 200 12.07 -8.98 -31.79
N VAL A 201 13.14 -9.77 -31.71
CA VAL A 201 13.52 -10.65 -32.78
C VAL A 201 13.70 -12.09 -32.31
N PHE A 202 13.36 -13.01 -33.18
CA PHE A 202 13.64 -14.42 -33.10
C PHE A 202 14.70 -14.80 -34.14
N VAL A 203 15.76 -15.46 -33.70
CA VAL A 203 16.85 -15.94 -34.59
C VAL A 203 17.04 -17.42 -34.32
N MET A 204 17.18 -18.20 -35.36
CA MET A 204 17.48 -19.63 -35.30
C MET A 204 18.63 -19.98 -36.19
N THR A 205 19.59 -20.76 -35.70
CA THR A 205 20.76 -21.21 -36.45
C THR A 205 21.09 -22.67 -36.14
N MET A 206 21.95 -23.29 -36.98
CA MET A 206 22.45 -24.62 -36.72
C MET A 206 23.29 -24.64 -35.42
N LYS A 207 23.16 -25.70 -34.63
CA LYS A 207 23.84 -25.84 -33.32
C LYS A 207 25.37 -25.73 -33.42
N GLU A 208 25.93 -26.16 -34.54
CA GLU A 208 27.38 -26.10 -34.83
C GLU A 208 27.89 -24.67 -34.93
N ARG A 209 27.03 -23.72 -35.29
CA ARG A 209 27.35 -22.29 -35.46
C ARG A 209 26.74 -21.40 -34.37
N ALA A 210 26.25 -21.98 -33.30
CA ALA A 210 25.56 -21.24 -32.26
C ALA A 210 26.45 -20.20 -31.54
N GLU A 211 27.72 -20.54 -31.32
CA GLU A 211 28.68 -19.64 -30.66
C GLU A 211 29.03 -18.44 -31.58
N GLU A 212 29.24 -18.68 -32.87
CA GLU A 212 29.49 -17.62 -33.85
C GLU A 212 28.28 -16.68 -33.97
N MET A 213 27.07 -17.24 -34.02
CA MET A 213 25.84 -16.45 -34.04
C MET A 213 25.67 -15.60 -32.77
N ASP A 214 25.96 -16.16 -31.61
CA ASP A 214 25.86 -15.42 -30.32
C ASP A 214 26.84 -14.23 -30.28
N GLU A 215 28.06 -14.40 -30.83
CA GLU A 215 29.03 -13.31 -30.95
C GLU A 215 28.53 -12.21 -31.90
N VAL A 216 27.97 -12.57 -33.05
CA VAL A 216 27.39 -11.61 -33.99
C VAL A 216 26.24 -10.86 -33.37
N LEU A 217 25.29 -11.55 -32.71
CA LEU A 217 24.17 -10.95 -32.04
C LEU A 217 24.62 -9.95 -30.95
N LYS A 218 25.61 -10.30 -30.14
CA LYS A 218 26.20 -9.43 -29.12
C LYS A 218 26.87 -8.19 -29.72
N ASN A 219 27.55 -8.30 -30.84
CA ASN A 219 28.20 -7.17 -31.53
C ASN A 219 27.19 -6.11 -31.96
N PHE A 220 25.95 -6.50 -32.28
CA PHE A 220 24.86 -5.59 -32.62
C PHE A 220 24.07 -5.11 -31.38
N GLY A 221 24.46 -5.51 -30.16
CA GLY A 221 23.79 -5.12 -28.92
C GLY A 221 22.49 -5.90 -28.64
N PHE A 222 22.40 -7.12 -29.20
CA PHE A 222 21.29 -8.02 -28.89
C PHE A 222 21.29 -8.40 -27.42
N SER A 223 20.13 -8.24 -26.77
CA SER A 223 19.86 -8.65 -25.37
C SER A 223 18.90 -9.83 -25.39
N ALA A 224 19.37 -10.98 -24.90
CA ALA A 224 18.57 -12.20 -24.87
C ALA A 224 17.39 -12.06 -23.90
N PHE A 225 16.20 -12.43 -24.36
CA PHE A 225 15.01 -12.51 -23.53
C PHE A 225 15.04 -13.79 -22.69
N GLN A 226 15.00 -13.60 -21.37
CA GLN A 226 14.94 -14.71 -20.43
C GLN A 226 13.62 -14.66 -19.69
N THR A 227 12.92 -15.77 -19.68
CA THR A 227 11.65 -15.90 -18.98
C THR A 227 11.55 -17.22 -18.22
N LYS A 228 10.81 -17.19 -17.13
CA LYS A 228 10.45 -18.39 -16.34
C LYS A 228 9.24 -19.14 -16.91
N TYR A 229 8.51 -18.50 -17.83
CA TYR A 229 7.29 -19.03 -18.43
C TYR A 229 7.60 -19.97 -19.57
N LYS A 230 6.73 -20.97 -19.73
CA LYS A 230 6.86 -22.01 -20.76
C LYS A 230 5.80 -21.92 -21.85
N GLU A 231 4.66 -21.33 -21.51
CA GLU A 231 3.50 -21.17 -22.38
C GLU A 231 3.76 -20.10 -23.45
N LYS A 232 2.83 -19.95 -24.40
CA LYS A 232 2.83 -18.85 -25.36
C LYS A 232 2.61 -17.50 -24.65
N ALA A 233 3.31 -16.47 -25.07
CA ALA A 233 3.17 -15.14 -24.50
C ALA A 233 1.73 -14.60 -24.59
N SER A 234 1.03 -14.85 -25.71
CA SER A 234 -0.37 -14.45 -25.89
C SER A 234 -1.30 -15.06 -24.85
N VAL A 235 -1.12 -16.34 -24.52
CA VAL A 235 -1.95 -17.05 -23.52
C VAL A 235 -1.71 -16.49 -22.12
N LEU A 236 -0.44 -16.25 -21.78
CA LEU A 236 -0.07 -15.69 -20.47
C LEU A 236 -0.61 -14.27 -20.27
N VAL A 237 -0.52 -13.44 -21.31
CA VAL A 237 -1.04 -12.06 -21.25
C VAL A 237 -2.56 -12.06 -21.06
N GLU A 238 -3.29 -12.92 -21.75
CA GLU A 238 -4.74 -13.07 -21.54
C GLU A 238 -5.06 -13.55 -20.13
N GLU A 239 -4.36 -14.56 -19.63
CA GLU A 239 -4.54 -15.08 -18.28
C GLU A 239 -4.30 -14.00 -17.21
N PHE A 240 -3.22 -13.22 -17.36
CA PHE A 240 -2.91 -12.14 -16.42
C PHE A 240 -3.91 -10.99 -16.48
N LYS A 241 -4.41 -10.65 -17.68
CA LYS A 241 -5.48 -9.65 -17.84
C LYS A 241 -6.78 -10.09 -17.16
N LEU A 242 -7.13 -11.37 -17.26
CA LEU A 242 -8.29 -11.93 -16.56
C LEU A 242 -8.13 -11.87 -15.03
N LYS A 243 -6.97 -12.28 -14.52
CA LYS A 243 -6.67 -12.20 -13.07
C LYS A 243 -6.72 -10.78 -12.49
N ILE A 244 -6.41 -9.76 -13.30
CA ILE A 244 -6.52 -8.36 -12.88
C ILE A 244 -7.97 -7.90 -12.82
N GLN A 245 -8.87 -8.52 -13.56
CA GLN A 245 -10.31 -8.17 -13.59
C GLN A 245 -11.13 -8.84 -12.47
N GLU A 246 -10.64 -9.94 -11.91
CA GLU A 246 -11.24 -10.62 -10.75
C GLU A 246 -11.00 -9.85 -9.46
#